data_3453e3e28f70c64c2daa2ea37faa36f3
#
_entry.id   3453e3e28f70c64c2daa2ea37faa36f3
#
_cell.length_a   1.000
_cell.length_b   1.000
_cell.length_c   1.000
_cell.angle_alpha   90.00
_cell.angle_beta   90.00
_cell.angle_gamma   90.00
#
_symmetry.space_group_name_H-M   'P 1'
#
loop_
_entity.id
_entity.type
_entity.pdbx_description
1 polymer ?
#
loop_
_entity_poly.entity_id
_entity_poly.type
_entity_poly.pdbx_seq_one_letter_code
_entity_poly.pdbx_strand_id
1 'polypeptide(L)'
;IIPRDPVTIALDIEGTATVLSDLTDVTNDFKAVQGPPAQINSLRLNDLEVSLGGAQLSGTGGATFDNSSAIPAPVGRINLSLIGGFELLDQLATLGVVSSEQVGMVRMMSGMFATPTGPDELASEIEFLEDGSILVNGFPLQ
;
A
#
# COMPACT_ATOMS: atom_id res chain seq x y z
N ILE A 1 -14.28 -14.74 -20.31
CA ILE A 1 -12.84 -15.06 -20.26
C ILE A 1 -12.07 -13.78 -19.94
N ILE A 2 -11.29 -13.83 -18.89
CA ILE A 2 -10.41 -12.71 -18.57
C ILE A 2 -9.46 -12.52 -19.73
N PRO A 3 -9.31 -11.27 -20.25
CA PRO A 3 -8.35 -11.03 -21.32
C PRO A 3 -6.97 -11.56 -20.93
N ARG A 4 -6.30 -12.20 -21.86
CA ARG A 4 -4.96 -12.76 -21.62
C ARG A 4 -3.88 -11.67 -21.63
N ASP A 5 -4.20 -10.50 -21.12
CA ASP A 5 -3.21 -9.46 -20.94
C ASP A 5 -2.21 -9.91 -19.88
N PRO A 6 -0.93 -9.69 -20.10
CA PRO A 6 0.06 -10.09 -19.11
C PRO A 6 -0.16 -9.34 -17.82
N VAL A 7 -0.07 -10.05 -16.71
CA VAL A 7 0.00 -9.43 -15.39
C VAL A 7 1.39 -8.82 -15.27
N THR A 8 1.43 -7.51 -15.05
CA THR A 8 2.68 -6.79 -14.84
C THR A 8 2.72 -6.29 -13.41
N ILE A 9 3.83 -6.55 -12.72
CA ILE A 9 4.08 -6.02 -11.39
C ILE A 9 5.46 -5.40 -11.42
N ALA A 10 5.53 -4.10 -11.14
CA ALA A 10 6.78 -3.36 -10.96
C ALA A 10 6.75 -2.72 -9.58
N LEU A 11 7.83 -2.85 -8.84
CA LEU A 11 7.94 -2.33 -7.48
C LEU A 11 9.34 -1.82 -7.23
N ASP A 12 9.44 -0.54 -6.88
CA ASP A 12 10.69 0.11 -6.51
C ASP A 12 10.54 0.72 -5.11
N ILE A 13 11.21 0.12 -4.15
CA ILE A 13 11.19 0.56 -2.75
C ILE A 13 12.61 0.82 -2.28
N GLU A 14 12.81 1.95 -1.62
CA GLU A 14 14.04 2.28 -0.91
C GLU A 14 13.76 2.39 0.58
N GLY A 15 14.76 2.05 1.39
CA GLY A 15 14.63 2.17 2.82
C GLY A 15 15.95 2.47 3.49
N THR A 16 15.88 3.09 4.66
CA THR A 16 17.04 3.29 5.54
C THR A 16 16.77 2.62 6.88
N ALA A 17 17.80 2.03 7.45
CA ALA A 17 17.69 1.33 8.72
C ALA A 17 18.94 1.60 9.55
N THR A 18 18.75 1.57 10.87
CA THR A 18 19.87 1.61 11.84
C THR A 18 20.09 0.20 12.35
N VAL A 19 21.31 -0.28 12.18
CA VAL A 19 21.70 -1.60 12.70
C VAL A 19 22.04 -1.45 14.18
N LEU A 20 21.33 -2.19 15.03
CA LEU A 20 21.50 -2.13 16.48
C LEU A 20 22.47 -3.18 17.02
N SER A 21 22.77 -4.21 16.20
CA SER A 21 23.67 -5.29 16.57
C SER A 21 24.85 -5.34 15.60
N ASP A 22 26.01 -5.73 16.10
CA ASP A 22 27.16 -5.98 15.24
C ASP A 22 26.95 -7.30 14.50
N LEU A 23 26.49 -7.20 13.25
CA LEU A 23 26.22 -8.35 12.40
C LEU A 23 27.50 -9.05 11.92
N THR A 24 28.69 -8.43 12.13
CA THR A 24 29.98 -9.02 11.77
C THR A 24 30.57 -9.87 12.90
N ASP A 25 30.04 -9.75 14.10
CA ASP A 25 30.51 -10.54 15.25
C ASP A 25 29.82 -11.90 15.26
N VAL A 26 30.55 -12.91 14.80
CA VAL A 26 30.06 -14.29 14.73
C VAL A 26 29.88 -14.95 16.09
N THR A 27 30.35 -14.33 17.16
CA THR A 27 30.15 -14.83 18.52
C THR A 27 28.85 -14.38 19.14
N ASN A 28 28.14 -13.44 18.52
CA ASN A 28 26.82 -13.00 18.98
C ASN A 28 25.80 -14.13 18.80
N ASP A 29 25.20 -14.52 19.90
CA ASP A 29 24.06 -15.43 19.87
C ASP A 29 22.80 -14.60 19.63
N PHE A 30 22.19 -14.75 18.44
CA PHE A 30 20.97 -14.04 18.09
C PHE A 30 19.83 -14.29 19.09
N LYS A 31 19.86 -15.42 19.80
CA LYS A 31 18.85 -15.73 20.83
C LYS A 31 19.01 -14.87 22.09
N ALA A 32 20.21 -14.34 22.32
CA ALA A 32 20.48 -13.47 23.46
C ALA A 32 20.17 -12.00 23.17
N VAL A 33 19.95 -11.62 21.91
CA VAL A 33 19.62 -10.24 21.53
C VAL A 33 18.17 -9.95 21.91
N GLN A 34 17.99 -8.97 22.80
CA GLN A 34 16.66 -8.49 23.16
C GLN A 34 16.25 -7.36 22.20
N GLY A 35 15.24 -7.63 21.39
CA GLY A 35 14.71 -6.68 20.40
C GLY A 35 15.20 -6.96 18.99
N PRO A 36 14.72 -6.18 18.00
CA PRO A 36 15.08 -6.38 16.60
C PRO A 36 16.55 -6.00 16.37
N PRO A 37 17.27 -6.73 15.48
CA PRO A 37 18.67 -6.42 15.16
C PRO A 37 18.84 -5.10 14.39
N ALA A 38 17.77 -4.55 13.85
CA ALA A 38 17.78 -3.28 13.13
C ALA A 38 16.45 -2.55 13.32
N GLN A 39 16.50 -1.24 13.20
CA GLN A 39 15.30 -0.38 13.21
C GLN A 39 15.15 0.25 11.84
N ILE A 40 13.94 0.21 11.30
CA ILE A 40 13.62 0.90 10.05
C ILE A 40 13.41 2.38 10.36
N ASN A 41 14.17 3.25 9.68
CA ASN A 41 14.06 4.71 9.84
C ASN A 41 13.15 5.33 8.78
N SER A 42 13.22 4.85 7.55
CA SER A 42 12.38 5.36 6.47
C SER A 42 12.15 4.30 5.42
N LEU A 43 11.00 4.39 4.77
CA LEU A 43 10.69 3.64 3.55
C LEU A 43 10.16 4.62 2.52
N ARG A 44 10.59 4.46 1.29
CA ARG A 44 10.11 5.24 0.15
C ARG A 44 9.65 4.28 -0.93
N LEU A 45 8.43 4.46 -1.37
CA LEU A 45 7.88 3.80 -2.54
C LEU A 45 8.11 4.73 -3.73
N ASN A 46 9.14 4.44 -4.53
CA ASN A 46 9.46 5.24 -5.71
C ASN A 46 8.51 4.95 -6.85
N ASP A 47 8.13 3.69 -6.99
CA ASP A 47 7.21 3.29 -8.04
C ASP A 47 6.51 1.98 -7.65
N LEU A 48 5.22 1.95 -7.84
CA LEU A 48 4.40 0.75 -7.80
C LEU A 48 3.53 0.75 -9.03
N GLU A 49 3.60 -0.32 -9.80
CA GLU A 49 2.72 -0.52 -10.95
C GLU A 49 2.25 -1.97 -10.98
N VAL A 50 0.93 -2.15 -10.99
CA VAL A 50 0.30 -3.47 -11.12
C VAL A 50 -0.74 -3.37 -12.22
N SER A 51 -0.62 -4.21 -13.23
CA SER A 51 -1.58 -4.28 -14.34
C SER A 51 -2.20 -5.67 -14.40
N LEU A 52 -3.51 -5.73 -14.53
CA LEU A 52 -4.26 -6.97 -14.62
C LEU A 52 -5.57 -6.72 -15.38
N GLY A 53 -5.80 -7.47 -16.45
CA GLY A 53 -7.10 -7.46 -17.13
C GLY A 53 -7.56 -6.09 -17.63
N GLY A 54 -6.63 -5.20 -18.02
CA GLY A 54 -6.93 -3.83 -18.44
C GLY A 54 -6.99 -2.82 -17.29
N ALA A 55 -6.98 -3.27 -16.04
CA ALA A 55 -6.87 -2.38 -14.88
C ALA A 55 -5.42 -2.12 -14.54
N GLN A 56 -5.12 -0.90 -14.09
CA GLN A 56 -3.78 -0.50 -13.70
C GLN A 56 -3.82 0.24 -12.37
N LEU A 57 -3.05 -0.26 -11.40
CA LEU A 57 -2.81 0.39 -10.11
C LEU A 57 -1.40 0.95 -10.11
N SER A 58 -1.25 2.20 -9.77
CA SER A 58 0.05 2.84 -9.60
C SER A 58 0.12 3.54 -8.25
N GLY A 59 1.32 3.71 -7.73
CA GLY A 59 1.48 4.35 -6.44
C GLY A 59 2.88 4.88 -6.20
N THR A 60 2.96 5.91 -5.38
CA THR A 60 4.20 6.50 -4.87
C THR A 60 3.96 6.94 -3.44
N GLY A 61 5.03 7.11 -2.69
CA GLY A 61 4.89 7.62 -1.34
C GLY A 61 6.15 7.43 -0.51
N GLY A 62 6.03 7.73 0.76
CA GLY A 62 7.12 7.54 1.69
C GLY A 62 6.68 7.76 3.13
N ALA A 63 7.39 7.13 4.04
CA ALA A 63 7.16 7.29 5.47
C ALA A 63 8.49 7.23 6.21
N THR A 64 8.59 8.02 7.26
CA THR A 64 9.62 7.87 8.28
C THR A 64 9.01 7.17 9.48
N PHE A 65 9.85 6.52 10.27
CA PHE A 65 9.39 5.74 11.42
C PHE A 65 9.97 6.31 12.70
N ASP A 66 9.09 6.60 13.64
CA ASP A 66 9.48 6.98 15.00
C ASP A 66 9.71 5.69 15.80
N ASN A 67 10.97 5.46 16.17
CA ASN A 67 11.38 4.28 16.93
C ASN A 67 11.49 4.57 18.44
N SER A 68 10.92 5.64 18.94
CA SER A 68 10.91 5.98 20.35
C SER A 68 10.06 5.02 21.19
N SER A 69 9.13 4.32 20.55
CA SER A 69 8.28 3.32 21.17
C SER A 69 8.69 1.91 20.74
N ALA A 70 8.20 0.90 21.46
CA ALA A 70 8.45 -0.51 21.12
C ALA A 70 7.93 -0.88 19.73
N ILE A 71 6.86 -0.23 19.27
CA ILE A 71 6.31 -0.40 17.92
C ILE A 71 6.62 0.87 17.14
N PRO A 72 7.38 0.77 16.02
CA PRO A 72 7.66 1.94 15.20
C PRO A 72 6.39 2.56 14.63
N ALA A 73 6.24 3.87 14.76
CA ALA A 73 5.09 4.60 14.24
C ALA A 73 5.44 5.26 12.90
N PRO A 74 4.70 4.96 11.83
CA PRO A 74 4.95 5.61 10.55
C PRO A 74 4.42 7.04 10.52
N VAL A 75 5.16 7.93 9.85
CA VAL A 75 4.73 9.29 9.52
C VAL A 75 5.04 9.53 8.06
N GLY A 76 4.03 9.78 7.26
CA GLY A 76 4.24 9.99 5.84
C GLY A 76 2.95 9.93 5.05
N ARG A 77 3.11 9.74 3.74
CA ARG A 77 1.99 9.77 2.80
C ARG A 77 2.21 8.79 1.67
N ILE A 78 1.14 8.13 1.27
CA ILE A 78 1.12 7.23 0.11
C ILE A 78 0.01 7.70 -0.82
N ASN A 79 0.33 7.83 -2.10
CA ASN A 79 -0.60 8.19 -3.15
C ASN A 79 -0.81 6.98 -4.06
N LEU A 80 -2.06 6.60 -4.27
CA LEU A 80 -2.45 5.48 -5.12
C LEU A 80 -3.39 5.97 -6.22
N SER A 81 -3.28 5.38 -7.39
CA SER A 81 -4.16 5.64 -8.53
C SER A 81 -4.57 4.33 -9.17
N LEU A 82 -5.86 4.17 -9.43
CA LEU A 82 -6.43 2.98 -10.07
C LEU A 82 -7.19 3.39 -11.32
N ILE A 83 -6.83 2.80 -12.45
CA ILE A 83 -7.48 3.03 -13.74
C ILE A 83 -8.05 1.70 -14.20
N GLY A 84 -9.29 1.73 -14.72
CA GLY A 84 -9.94 0.54 -15.26
C GLY A 84 -10.43 -0.47 -14.22
N GLY A 85 -10.47 -0.09 -12.95
CA GLY A 85 -10.86 -1.01 -11.87
C GLY A 85 -12.32 -1.44 -11.92
N PHE A 86 -13.23 -0.53 -12.24
CA PHE A 86 -14.64 -0.86 -12.34
C PHE A 86 -14.93 -1.74 -13.56
N GLU A 87 -14.25 -1.49 -14.67
CA GLU A 87 -14.39 -2.32 -15.87
C GLU A 87 -13.92 -3.75 -15.58
N LEU A 88 -12.80 -3.93 -14.89
CA LEU A 88 -12.33 -5.23 -14.45
C LEU A 88 -13.35 -5.91 -13.54
N LEU A 89 -13.93 -5.16 -12.60
CA LEU A 89 -14.93 -5.67 -11.67
C LEU A 89 -16.18 -6.15 -12.42
N ASP A 90 -16.64 -5.40 -13.42
CA ASP A 90 -17.77 -5.80 -14.27
C ASP A 90 -17.46 -7.06 -15.08
N GLN A 91 -16.24 -7.19 -15.59
CA GLN A 91 -15.80 -8.41 -16.29
C GLN A 91 -15.84 -9.63 -15.35
N LEU A 92 -15.37 -9.48 -14.13
CA LEU A 92 -15.40 -10.54 -13.13
C LEU A 92 -16.84 -10.94 -12.76
N ALA A 93 -17.73 -9.97 -12.70
CA ALA A 93 -19.15 -10.24 -12.46
C ALA A 93 -19.79 -11.02 -13.63
N THR A 94 -19.46 -10.65 -14.87
CA THR A 94 -19.92 -11.36 -16.08
C THR A 94 -19.44 -12.79 -16.10
N LEU A 95 -18.25 -13.06 -15.59
CA LEU A 95 -17.69 -14.41 -15.52
C LEU A 95 -18.20 -15.20 -14.31
N GLY A 96 -19.01 -14.59 -13.45
CA GLY A 96 -19.54 -15.26 -12.26
C GLY A 96 -18.54 -15.38 -11.11
N VAL A 97 -17.38 -14.73 -11.18
CA VAL A 97 -16.37 -14.75 -10.12
C VAL A 97 -16.83 -13.93 -8.91
N VAL A 98 -17.53 -12.82 -9.16
CA VAL A 98 -18.13 -11.99 -8.12
C VAL A 98 -19.60 -11.77 -8.41
N SER A 99 -20.40 -11.55 -7.37
CA SER A 99 -21.82 -11.28 -7.52
C SER A 99 -22.07 -9.78 -7.80
N SER A 100 -23.24 -9.47 -8.34
CA SER A 100 -23.63 -8.08 -8.55
C SER A 100 -23.76 -7.29 -7.24
N GLU A 101 -24.10 -7.96 -6.14
CA GLU A 101 -24.10 -7.33 -4.81
C GLU A 101 -22.70 -6.94 -4.37
N GLN A 102 -21.71 -7.82 -4.61
CA GLN A 102 -20.31 -7.53 -4.30
C GLN A 102 -19.79 -6.35 -5.14
N VAL A 103 -20.17 -6.28 -6.41
CA VAL A 103 -19.82 -5.16 -7.28
C VAL A 103 -20.40 -3.85 -6.72
N GLY A 104 -21.67 -3.86 -6.35
CA GLY A 104 -22.32 -2.68 -5.75
C GLY A 104 -21.65 -2.24 -4.45
N MET A 105 -21.29 -3.19 -3.61
CA MET A 105 -20.60 -2.91 -2.35
C MET A 105 -19.22 -2.27 -2.59
N VAL A 106 -18.44 -2.82 -3.50
CA VAL A 106 -17.13 -2.27 -3.84
C VAL A 106 -17.24 -0.86 -4.40
N ARG A 107 -18.20 -0.62 -5.29
CA ARG A 107 -18.44 0.73 -5.84
C ARG A 107 -18.83 1.74 -4.75
N MET A 108 -19.65 1.32 -3.81
CA MET A 108 -20.04 2.18 -2.69
C MET A 108 -18.87 2.48 -1.78
N MET A 109 -18.09 1.46 -1.42
CA MET A 109 -16.92 1.62 -0.56
C MET A 109 -15.82 2.46 -1.22
N SER A 110 -15.61 2.31 -2.53
CA SER A 110 -14.60 3.07 -3.25
C SER A 110 -14.87 4.57 -3.18
N GLY A 111 -16.15 4.98 -3.17
CA GLY A 111 -16.52 6.39 -3.00
C GLY A 111 -16.15 6.96 -1.64
N MET A 112 -15.94 6.11 -0.63
CA MET A 112 -15.52 6.54 0.70
C MET A 112 -14.00 6.69 0.82
N PHE A 113 -13.24 5.86 0.11
CA PHE A 113 -11.78 5.76 0.28
C PHE A 113 -11.00 6.29 -0.92
N ALA A 114 -11.66 6.63 -2.02
CA ALA A 114 -11.02 7.11 -3.22
C ALA A 114 -11.81 8.25 -3.84
N THR A 115 -11.09 9.13 -4.54
CA THR A 115 -11.69 10.25 -5.25
C THR A 115 -11.66 9.96 -6.75
N PRO A 116 -12.78 10.08 -7.46
CA PRO A 116 -12.79 9.93 -8.92
C PRO A 116 -11.98 11.07 -9.57
N THR A 117 -11.04 10.71 -10.44
CA THR A 117 -10.19 11.66 -11.18
C THR A 117 -10.52 11.67 -12.68
N GLY A 118 -11.36 10.73 -13.12
CA GLY A 118 -11.79 10.61 -14.51
C GLY A 118 -12.72 9.43 -14.69
N PRO A 119 -13.13 9.11 -15.93
CA PRO A 119 -13.93 7.93 -16.22
C PRO A 119 -13.14 6.67 -15.82
N ASP A 120 -13.67 5.89 -14.88
CA ASP A 120 -13.04 4.69 -14.34
C ASP A 120 -11.63 4.93 -13.81
N GLU A 121 -11.40 6.10 -13.21
CA GLU A 121 -10.15 6.47 -12.56
C GLU A 121 -10.41 6.90 -11.13
N LEU A 122 -9.67 6.32 -10.19
CA LEU A 122 -9.76 6.61 -8.77
C LEU A 122 -8.39 6.94 -8.21
N ALA A 123 -8.35 7.90 -7.30
CA ALA A 123 -7.13 8.25 -6.57
C ALA A 123 -7.39 8.20 -5.08
N SER A 124 -6.39 7.76 -4.33
CA SER A 124 -6.45 7.70 -2.87
C SER A 124 -5.14 8.21 -2.29
N GLU A 125 -5.25 9.07 -1.29
CA GLU A 125 -4.10 9.57 -0.53
C GLU A 125 -4.24 9.08 0.90
N ILE A 126 -3.25 8.35 1.38
CA ILE A 126 -3.20 7.82 2.75
C ILE A 126 -2.12 8.58 3.49
N GLU A 127 -2.49 9.24 4.58
CA GLU A 127 -1.56 9.96 5.45
C GLU A 127 -1.46 9.27 6.80
N PHE A 128 -0.22 9.14 7.28
CA PHE A 128 0.10 8.69 8.63
C PHE A 128 0.65 9.89 9.39
N LEU A 129 -0.02 10.26 10.47
CA LEU A 129 0.31 11.44 11.25
C LEU A 129 1.11 11.07 12.51
N GLU A 130 1.82 12.07 13.06
CA GLU A 130 2.66 11.88 14.25
C GLU A 130 1.87 11.44 15.49
N ASP A 131 0.59 11.78 15.56
CA ASP A 131 -0.28 11.40 16.68
C ASP A 131 -0.86 9.98 16.56
N GLY A 132 -0.46 9.23 15.52
CA GLY A 132 -0.96 7.90 15.23
C GLY A 132 -2.23 7.87 14.41
N SER A 133 -2.76 9.01 14.01
CA SER A 133 -3.95 9.10 13.17
C SER A 133 -3.63 8.68 11.74
N ILE A 134 -4.61 8.04 11.09
CA ILE A 134 -4.54 7.68 9.68
C ILE A 134 -5.68 8.39 8.96
N LEU A 135 -5.34 9.15 7.94
CA LEU A 135 -6.30 9.84 7.09
C LEU A 135 -6.31 9.21 5.69
N VAL A 136 -7.49 9.04 5.14
CA VAL A 136 -7.67 8.64 3.73
C VAL A 136 -8.44 9.76 3.04
N ASN A 137 -7.81 10.43 2.09
CA ASN A 137 -8.33 11.61 1.40
C ASN A 137 -8.81 12.69 2.38
N GLY A 138 -8.11 12.85 3.50
CA GLY A 138 -8.45 13.82 4.53
C GLY A 138 -9.50 13.34 5.55
N PHE A 139 -10.04 12.13 5.39
CA PHE A 139 -11.00 11.55 6.34
C PHE A 139 -10.29 10.63 7.34
N PRO A 140 -10.49 10.83 8.65
CA PRO A 140 -9.84 10.00 9.64
C PRO A 140 -10.40 8.58 9.63
N LEU A 141 -9.51 7.58 9.62
CA LEU A 141 -9.85 6.18 9.82
C LEU A 141 -9.69 5.78 11.28
N GLN A 142 -8.82 6.52 11.98
CA GLN A 142 -8.44 6.14 13.34
C GLN A 142 -8.08 7.38 14.14
#